data_3e8978a131578c1f1a9b1f1e355f9030
#
_entry.id   3e8978a131578c1f1a9b1f1e355f9030
#
_cell.length_a   1.000
_cell.length_b   1.000
_cell.length_c   1.000
_cell.angle_alpha   90.00
_cell.angle_beta   90.00
_cell.angle_gamma   90.00
#
_symmetry.space_group_name_H-M   'P 1'
#
loop_
_entity.id
_entity.type
_entity.pdbx_description
1 polymer ?
#
loop_
_entity_poly.entity_id
_entity_poly.type
_entity_poly.pdbx_seq_one_letter_code
_entity_poly.pdbx_strand_id
1 'polypeptide(L)'
;MADRTTLGVIVGNRGFFPDHLASEGRQTILKVLEQRGFDVVALTPEDTAYGSVETWKDAQVCADLFKRNADKIDGILVTLPNFGDERGVADALRLSGLDVPVLVQAFSDDSSKMTIKTRRDSFCGKMSVCNNLSQYGIKYSLTERHTVNPESDDFARDLHDFAACCRVVGGLKGARI
;
A
#
# COMPACT_ATOMS: atom_id res chain seq x y z
N MET A 1 6.11 -12.49 -23.70
CA MET A 1 6.64 -12.01 -22.40
C MET A 1 5.48 -12.11 -21.44
N ALA A 2 5.66 -12.65 -20.24
CA ALA A 2 4.58 -12.59 -19.24
C ALA A 2 4.33 -11.10 -18.94
N ASP A 3 3.07 -10.68 -18.97
CA ASP A 3 2.70 -9.31 -18.62
C ASP A 3 3.15 -9.04 -17.18
N ARG A 4 3.78 -7.87 -16.99
CA ARG A 4 4.22 -7.43 -15.65
C ARG A 4 2.99 -7.12 -14.82
N THR A 5 2.99 -7.54 -13.56
CA THR A 5 1.92 -7.20 -12.63
C THR A 5 2.00 -5.71 -12.29
N THR A 6 0.91 -4.99 -12.45
CA THR A 6 0.79 -3.56 -12.11
C THR A 6 0.12 -3.40 -10.76
N LEU A 7 0.79 -2.72 -9.84
CA LEU A 7 0.26 -2.44 -8.51
C LEU A 7 -0.12 -0.97 -8.34
N GLY A 8 -1.35 -0.72 -7.88
CA GLY A 8 -1.70 0.53 -7.24
C GLY A 8 -1.01 0.60 -5.87
N VAL A 9 -0.28 1.68 -5.56
CA VAL A 9 0.43 1.81 -4.28
C VAL A 9 -0.13 2.96 -3.47
N ILE A 10 -0.59 2.66 -2.24
CA ILE A 10 -1.00 3.64 -1.25
C ILE A 10 0.08 3.73 -0.18
N VAL A 11 0.69 4.90 -0.03
CA VAL A 11 1.61 5.20 1.07
C VAL A 11 0.82 5.91 2.16
N GLY A 12 0.56 5.24 3.27
CA GLY A 12 -0.14 5.85 4.41
C GLY A 12 0.78 6.78 5.20
N ASN A 13 0.29 7.96 5.56
CA ASN A 13 0.96 8.90 6.46
C ASN A 13 -0.03 9.37 7.53
N ARG A 14 0.49 9.79 8.70
CA ARG A 14 -0.31 10.39 9.76
C ARG A 14 0.36 11.63 10.33
N GLY A 15 -0.35 12.75 10.32
CA GLY A 15 0.13 14.11 10.43
C GLY A 15 0.90 14.51 11.67
N PHE A 16 0.99 13.70 12.71
CA PHE A 16 1.87 13.97 13.84
C PHE A 16 3.05 12.99 13.97
N PHE A 17 3.16 12.06 13.02
CA PHE A 17 4.33 11.21 12.87
C PHE A 17 5.37 11.88 11.96
N PRO A 18 6.65 11.47 12.02
CA PRO A 18 7.69 12.10 11.21
C PRO A 18 7.42 11.95 9.70
N ASP A 19 7.19 13.05 9.02
CA ASP A 19 6.85 13.10 7.58
C ASP A 19 7.97 12.56 6.69
N HIS A 20 9.23 12.72 7.10
CA HIS A 20 10.36 12.17 6.36
C HIS A 20 10.27 10.65 6.20
N LEU A 21 9.66 9.94 7.17
CA LEU A 21 9.46 8.50 7.07
C LEU A 21 8.50 8.13 5.94
N ALA A 22 7.47 8.95 5.67
CA ALA A 22 6.57 8.74 4.54
C ALA A 22 7.32 8.94 3.20
N SER A 23 8.09 10.01 3.10
CA SER A 23 8.90 10.30 1.89
C SER A 23 9.94 9.20 1.62
N GLU A 24 10.76 8.85 2.63
CA GLU A 24 11.79 7.82 2.52
C GLU A 24 11.18 6.43 2.24
N GLY A 25 10.09 6.10 2.95
CA GLY A 25 9.38 4.85 2.77
C GLY A 25 8.77 4.72 1.38
N ARG A 26 8.20 5.80 0.85
CA ARG A 26 7.72 5.85 -0.53
C ARG A 26 8.84 5.57 -1.53
N GLN A 27 9.97 6.25 -1.40
CA GLN A 27 11.12 6.03 -2.29
C GLN A 27 11.61 4.59 -2.23
N THR A 28 11.72 4.04 -1.02
CA THR A 28 12.16 2.66 -0.80
C THR A 28 11.21 1.65 -1.44
N ILE A 29 9.91 1.77 -1.21
CA ILE A 29 8.95 0.80 -1.75
C ILE A 29 8.87 0.84 -3.26
N LEU A 30 8.86 2.04 -3.87
CA LEU A 30 8.83 2.18 -5.32
C LEU A 30 10.07 1.59 -5.99
N LYS A 31 11.26 1.84 -5.43
CA LYS A 31 12.53 1.26 -5.89
C LYS A 31 12.50 -0.28 -5.81
N VAL A 32 12.01 -0.84 -4.70
CA VAL A 32 11.91 -2.29 -4.53
C VAL A 32 10.97 -2.91 -5.55
N LEU A 33 9.79 -2.30 -5.77
CA LEU A 33 8.81 -2.79 -6.75
C LEU A 33 9.39 -2.77 -8.17
N GLU A 34 10.06 -1.68 -8.57
CA GLU A 34 10.73 -1.58 -9.86
C GLU A 34 11.80 -2.67 -10.04
N GLN A 35 12.68 -2.84 -9.05
CA GLN A 35 13.73 -3.86 -9.06
C GLN A 35 13.18 -5.29 -9.13
N ARG A 36 11.97 -5.52 -8.60
CA ARG A 36 11.27 -6.81 -8.63
C ARG A 36 10.40 -6.98 -9.88
N GLY A 37 10.40 -6.02 -10.79
CA GLY A 37 9.71 -6.12 -12.07
C GLY A 37 8.22 -5.83 -12.04
N PHE A 38 7.75 -5.07 -11.05
CA PHE A 38 6.37 -4.56 -11.02
C PHE A 38 6.27 -3.22 -11.75
N ASP A 39 5.12 -3.00 -12.39
CA ASP A 39 4.70 -1.67 -12.80
C ASP A 39 3.88 -1.03 -11.68
N VAL A 40 3.94 0.29 -11.55
CA VAL A 40 3.37 0.98 -10.40
C VAL A 40 2.50 2.16 -10.82
N VAL A 41 1.34 2.28 -10.18
CA VAL A 41 0.48 3.46 -10.18
C VAL A 41 0.44 4.02 -8.76
N ALA A 42 1.05 5.17 -8.53
CA ALA A 42 1.16 5.79 -7.21
C ALA A 42 1.06 7.30 -7.29
N LEU A 43 0.59 7.94 -6.21
CA LEU A 43 0.63 9.40 -6.06
C LEU A 43 2.08 9.90 -6.09
N THR A 44 2.26 11.08 -6.65
CA THR A 44 3.52 11.80 -6.64
C THR A 44 3.52 12.91 -5.58
N PRO A 45 4.68 13.47 -5.19
CA PRO A 45 4.73 14.61 -4.27
C PRO A 45 4.03 15.87 -4.79
N GLU A 46 3.74 15.95 -6.10
CA GLU A 46 2.98 17.01 -6.74
C GLU A 46 1.46 16.83 -6.56
N ASP A 47 1.00 15.59 -6.36
CA ASP A 47 -0.41 15.27 -6.17
C ASP A 47 -0.86 15.50 -4.71
N THR A 48 -0.05 15.03 -3.75
CA THR A 48 -0.31 15.14 -2.31
C THR A 48 1.01 15.30 -1.55
N ALA A 49 0.95 15.74 -0.29
CA ALA A 49 2.14 15.83 0.55
C ALA A 49 2.88 14.47 0.59
N TYR A 50 4.14 14.47 0.17
CA TYR A 50 5.03 13.28 0.08
C TYR A 50 4.54 12.18 -0.86
N GLY A 51 3.52 12.42 -1.70
CA GLY A 51 2.85 11.37 -2.48
C GLY A 51 2.16 10.34 -1.58
N SER A 52 1.68 10.76 -0.42
CA SER A 52 1.05 9.90 0.60
C SER A 52 -0.44 10.21 0.74
N VAL A 53 -1.14 9.32 1.46
CA VAL A 53 -2.55 9.48 1.81
C VAL A 53 -2.65 9.68 3.32
N GLU A 54 -3.16 10.84 3.74
CA GLU A 54 -3.37 11.22 5.13
C GLU A 54 -4.79 11.74 5.37
N THR A 55 -5.27 12.58 4.46
CA THR A 55 -6.56 13.27 4.60
C THR A 55 -7.62 12.66 3.68
N TRP A 56 -8.87 13.01 3.94
CA TRP A 56 -9.98 12.72 3.02
C TRP A 56 -9.71 13.24 1.60
N LYS A 57 -9.13 14.43 1.47
CA LYS A 57 -8.78 15.01 0.18
C LYS A 57 -7.74 14.16 -0.55
N ASP A 58 -6.71 13.70 0.15
CA ASP A 58 -5.69 12.83 -0.44
C ASP A 58 -6.30 11.49 -0.86
N ALA A 59 -7.22 10.95 -0.06
CA ALA A 59 -7.95 9.73 -0.41
C ALA A 59 -8.76 9.89 -1.71
N GLN A 60 -9.39 11.04 -1.93
CA GLN A 60 -10.09 11.35 -3.18
C GLN A 60 -9.12 11.42 -4.37
N VAL A 61 -7.98 12.12 -4.23
CA VAL A 61 -6.96 12.23 -5.28
C VAL A 61 -6.41 10.85 -5.65
N CYS A 62 -6.10 10.02 -4.63
CA CYS A 62 -5.65 8.64 -4.82
C CYS A 62 -6.69 7.78 -5.54
N ALA A 63 -7.93 7.83 -5.09
CA ALA A 63 -9.03 7.09 -5.69
C ALA A 63 -9.26 7.48 -7.17
N ASP A 64 -9.18 8.76 -7.49
CA ASP A 64 -9.34 9.25 -8.86
C ASP A 64 -8.15 8.83 -9.75
N LEU A 65 -6.92 8.80 -9.21
CA LEU A 65 -5.78 8.23 -9.91
C LEU A 65 -6.02 6.74 -10.24
N PHE A 66 -6.49 5.96 -9.27
CA PHE A 66 -6.75 4.54 -9.46
C PHE A 66 -7.88 4.29 -10.44
N LYS A 67 -8.97 5.04 -10.38
CA LYS A 67 -10.06 4.95 -11.37
C LYS A 67 -9.59 5.17 -12.79
N ARG A 68 -8.74 6.18 -13.02
CA ARG A 68 -8.18 6.47 -14.36
C ARG A 68 -7.25 5.37 -14.89
N ASN A 69 -6.75 4.50 -14.02
CA ASN A 69 -5.87 3.38 -14.37
C ASN A 69 -6.48 2.01 -14.00
N ALA A 70 -7.80 1.94 -13.84
CA ALA A 70 -8.50 0.74 -13.38
C ALA A 70 -8.27 -0.49 -14.25
N ASP A 71 -8.11 -0.27 -15.55
CA ASP A 71 -7.83 -1.30 -16.57
C ASP A 71 -6.41 -1.89 -16.49
N LYS A 72 -5.51 -1.24 -15.77
CA LYS A 72 -4.09 -1.64 -15.63
C LYS A 72 -3.77 -2.24 -14.27
N ILE A 73 -4.50 -1.85 -13.21
CA ILE A 73 -4.18 -2.22 -11.83
C ILE A 73 -4.66 -3.64 -11.56
N ASP A 74 -3.71 -4.57 -11.35
CA ASP A 74 -3.97 -5.97 -11.00
C ASP A 74 -4.20 -6.19 -9.49
N GLY A 75 -3.63 -5.32 -8.65
CA GLY A 75 -3.74 -5.37 -7.20
C GLY A 75 -3.33 -4.07 -6.54
N ILE A 76 -3.60 -3.91 -5.27
CA ILE A 76 -3.23 -2.72 -4.50
C ILE A 76 -2.32 -3.10 -3.35
N LEU A 77 -1.18 -2.43 -3.24
CA LEU A 77 -0.29 -2.49 -2.09
C LEU A 77 -0.51 -1.26 -1.21
N VAL A 78 -0.94 -1.49 0.02
CA VAL A 78 -0.90 -0.48 1.09
C VAL A 78 0.41 -0.64 1.83
N THR A 79 1.21 0.41 1.90
CA THR A 79 2.47 0.44 2.65
C THR A 79 2.44 1.52 3.73
N LEU A 80 2.88 1.16 4.93
CA LEU A 80 2.85 2.02 6.11
C LEU A 80 4.28 2.28 6.60
N PRO A 81 4.93 3.37 6.14
CA PRO A 81 6.25 3.78 6.62
C PRO A 81 6.25 4.33 8.04
N ASN A 82 5.12 4.86 8.48
CA ASN A 82 4.79 5.20 9.85
C ASN A 82 3.39 4.69 10.18
N PHE A 83 2.74 5.17 11.23
CA PHE A 83 1.42 4.70 11.65
C PHE A 83 0.40 4.67 10.50
N GLY A 84 0.42 5.68 9.61
CA GLY A 84 -0.55 5.86 8.55
C GLY A 84 -1.91 6.33 9.05
N ASP A 85 -2.68 7.04 8.21
CA ASP A 85 -4.07 7.36 8.52
C ASP A 85 -4.99 6.23 8.05
N GLU A 86 -5.56 5.50 9.00
CA GLU A 86 -6.39 4.33 8.75
C GLU A 86 -7.66 4.66 7.97
N ARG A 87 -8.21 5.86 8.17
CA ARG A 87 -9.41 6.30 7.46
C ARG A 87 -9.07 6.75 6.05
N GLY A 88 -7.99 7.51 5.90
CA GLY A 88 -7.52 7.94 4.57
C GLY A 88 -7.23 6.76 3.67
N VAL A 89 -6.55 5.72 4.18
CA VAL A 89 -6.27 4.48 3.43
C VAL A 89 -7.57 3.76 3.06
N ALA A 90 -8.47 3.54 4.02
CA ALA A 90 -9.72 2.83 3.78
C ALA A 90 -10.64 3.61 2.82
N ASP A 91 -10.70 4.92 2.93
CA ASP A 91 -11.48 5.78 2.04
C ASP A 91 -10.89 5.81 0.61
N ALA A 92 -9.56 5.82 0.45
CA ALA A 92 -8.94 5.72 -0.88
C ALA A 92 -9.34 4.41 -1.58
N LEU A 93 -9.27 3.29 -0.89
CA LEU A 93 -9.70 2.00 -1.41
C LEU A 93 -11.19 1.98 -1.74
N ARG A 94 -12.05 2.40 -0.80
CA ARG A 94 -13.51 2.42 -0.99
C ARG A 94 -13.91 3.31 -2.16
N LEU A 95 -13.36 4.52 -2.24
CA LEU A 95 -13.68 5.50 -3.27
C LEU A 95 -13.15 5.09 -4.65
N SER A 96 -12.05 4.33 -4.72
CA SER A 96 -11.53 3.82 -6.00
C SER A 96 -12.51 2.88 -6.67
N GLY A 97 -13.28 2.12 -5.89
CA GLY A 97 -14.23 1.13 -6.38
C GLY A 97 -13.56 -0.06 -7.11
N LEU A 98 -12.24 -0.21 -7.01
CA LEU A 98 -11.53 -1.32 -7.63
C LEU A 98 -11.76 -2.61 -6.81
N ASP A 99 -12.24 -3.63 -7.48
CA ASP A 99 -12.40 -4.98 -6.91
C ASP A 99 -11.17 -5.83 -7.28
N VAL A 100 -10.02 -5.49 -6.73
CA VAL A 100 -8.74 -6.19 -6.92
C VAL A 100 -8.16 -6.61 -5.57
N PRO A 101 -7.26 -7.62 -5.52
CA PRO A 101 -6.58 -7.99 -4.27
C PRO A 101 -5.86 -6.80 -3.62
N VAL A 102 -5.88 -6.77 -2.30
CA VAL A 102 -5.19 -5.75 -1.49
C VAL A 102 -4.19 -6.45 -0.56
N LEU A 103 -2.94 -6.00 -0.55
CA LEU A 103 -1.90 -6.42 0.40
C LEU A 103 -1.57 -5.27 1.34
N VAL A 104 -1.54 -5.53 2.65
CA VAL A 104 -1.15 -4.52 3.65
C VAL A 104 0.22 -4.87 4.23
N GLN A 105 1.20 -4.00 4.00
CA GLN A 105 2.55 -4.07 4.52
C GLN A 105 2.81 -2.89 5.46
N ALA A 106 3.58 -3.11 6.52
CA ALA A 106 4.10 -2.07 7.39
C ALA A 106 5.61 -2.26 7.58
N PHE A 107 6.33 -1.14 7.64
CA PHE A 107 7.77 -1.15 7.92
C PHE A 107 8.04 -1.65 9.34
N SER A 108 9.18 -2.29 9.56
CA SER A 108 9.57 -2.73 10.89
C SER A 108 9.88 -1.53 11.78
N ASP A 109 9.35 -1.56 12.99
CA ASP A 109 9.69 -0.60 14.04
C ASP A 109 11.12 -0.87 14.54
N ASP A 110 11.82 0.20 14.93
CA ASP A 110 13.17 0.15 15.50
C ASP A 110 13.12 0.61 16.95
N SER A 111 13.37 -0.31 17.88
CA SER A 111 13.33 -0.03 19.32
C SER A 111 14.33 1.03 19.78
N SER A 112 15.36 1.33 19.00
CA SER A 112 16.31 2.42 19.25
C SER A 112 15.80 3.79 18.78
N LYS A 113 14.72 3.84 17.98
CA LYS A 113 14.17 5.05 17.37
C LYS A 113 12.74 5.34 17.85
N MET A 114 12.56 5.46 19.15
CA MET A 114 11.24 5.62 19.78
C MET A 114 10.91 7.06 20.19
N THR A 115 11.65 8.05 19.71
CA THR A 115 11.34 9.46 19.96
C THR A 115 10.23 9.96 19.04
N ILE A 116 9.56 11.06 19.41
CA ILE A 116 8.52 11.69 18.57
C ILE A 116 9.03 11.98 17.14
N LYS A 117 10.33 12.28 16.98
CA LYS A 117 10.93 12.62 15.68
C LYS A 117 11.36 11.41 14.85
N THR A 118 11.36 10.20 15.42
CA THR A 118 11.96 9.03 14.77
C THR A 118 11.09 7.78 14.79
N ARG A 119 10.07 7.71 15.66
CA ARG A 119 9.23 6.52 15.79
C ARG A 119 8.33 6.32 14.59
N ARG A 120 8.14 5.09 14.19
CA ARG A 120 7.20 4.71 13.13
C ARG A 120 5.82 4.36 13.67
N ASP A 121 5.75 3.55 14.72
CA ASP A 121 4.54 2.91 15.25
C ASP A 121 3.75 2.16 14.14
N SER A 122 4.46 1.65 13.14
CA SER A 122 3.86 1.00 11.98
C SER A 122 3.15 -0.30 12.32
N PHE A 123 3.60 -0.99 13.37
CA PHE A 123 2.92 -2.16 13.92
C PHE A 123 1.49 -1.83 14.35
N CYS A 124 1.32 -0.80 15.18
CA CYS A 124 0.00 -0.34 15.62
C CYS A 124 -0.82 0.21 14.45
N GLY A 125 -0.17 0.94 13.55
CA GLY A 125 -0.81 1.50 12.36
C GLY A 125 -1.42 0.41 11.47
N LYS A 126 -0.70 -0.68 11.23
CA LYS A 126 -1.23 -1.82 10.45
C LYS A 126 -2.45 -2.44 11.10
N MET A 127 -2.46 -2.62 12.42
CA MET A 127 -3.65 -3.11 13.13
C MET A 127 -4.84 -2.17 12.94
N SER A 128 -4.61 -0.85 13.03
CA SER A 128 -5.66 0.16 12.87
C SER A 128 -6.20 0.18 11.44
N VAL A 129 -5.33 0.18 10.42
CA VAL A 129 -5.73 0.11 9.01
C VAL A 129 -6.55 -1.16 8.75
N CYS A 130 -6.05 -2.34 9.15
CA CYS A 130 -6.75 -3.61 8.95
C CYS A 130 -8.12 -3.65 9.63
N ASN A 131 -8.25 -3.06 10.83
CA ASN A 131 -9.53 -2.93 11.51
C ASN A 131 -10.51 -2.05 10.70
N ASN A 132 -10.07 -0.91 10.17
CA ASN A 132 -10.91 -0.05 9.33
C ASN A 132 -11.32 -0.73 8.02
N LEU A 133 -10.39 -1.43 7.35
CA LEU A 133 -10.72 -2.20 6.15
C LEU A 133 -11.78 -3.27 6.45
N SER A 134 -11.65 -3.98 7.57
CA SER A 134 -12.66 -4.97 8.01
C SER A 134 -14.02 -4.34 8.26
N GLN A 135 -14.08 -3.17 8.92
CA GLN A 135 -15.32 -2.45 9.17
C GLN A 135 -15.99 -1.97 7.87
N TYR A 136 -15.21 -1.63 6.84
CA TYR A 136 -15.72 -1.24 5.53
C TYR A 136 -16.02 -2.43 4.61
N GLY A 137 -15.81 -3.67 5.07
CA GLY A 137 -16.01 -4.88 4.28
C GLY A 137 -14.99 -5.06 3.15
N ILE A 138 -13.87 -4.35 3.20
CA ILE A 138 -12.79 -4.45 2.22
C ILE A 138 -11.93 -5.67 2.57
N LYS A 139 -11.83 -6.62 1.63
CA LYS A 139 -10.96 -7.80 1.78
C LYS A 139 -9.50 -7.42 1.56
N TYR A 140 -8.62 -7.97 2.37
CA TYR A 140 -7.18 -7.75 2.25
C TYR A 140 -6.39 -9.00 2.66
N SER A 141 -5.15 -9.06 2.20
CA SER A 141 -4.12 -10.01 2.63
C SER A 141 -3.08 -9.31 3.48
N LEU A 142 -2.40 -10.06 4.30
CA LEU A 142 -1.29 -9.60 5.14
C LEU A 142 0.03 -10.18 4.63
N THR A 143 1.12 -9.47 4.87
CA THR A 143 2.46 -10.05 4.82
C THR A 143 2.61 -11.15 5.87
N GLU A 144 3.47 -12.15 5.63
CA GLU A 144 3.72 -13.25 6.56
C GLU A 144 4.09 -12.74 7.96
N ARG A 145 4.99 -11.75 8.02
CA ARG A 145 5.28 -11.03 9.26
C ARG A 145 4.39 -9.82 9.41
N HIS A 146 4.00 -9.50 10.63
CA HIS A 146 3.15 -8.33 10.88
C HIS A 146 3.80 -7.03 10.38
N THR A 147 5.10 -6.86 10.62
CA THR A 147 5.92 -5.79 10.03
C THR A 147 7.10 -6.41 9.30
N VAL A 148 7.46 -5.83 8.16
CA VAL A 148 8.55 -6.33 7.31
C VAL A 148 9.15 -5.18 6.51
N ASN A 149 10.48 -5.11 6.48
CA ASN A 149 11.16 -4.12 5.66
C ASN A 149 11.06 -4.46 4.17
N PRO A 150 10.77 -3.47 3.30
CA PRO A 150 10.59 -3.71 1.87
C PRO A 150 11.78 -4.36 1.17
N GLU A 151 13.00 -4.10 1.64
CA GLU A 151 14.22 -4.63 1.02
C GLU A 151 14.55 -6.07 1.44
N SER A 152 13.77 -6.67 2.35
CA SER A 152 14.01 -8.01 2.87
C SER A 152 13.58 -9.13 1.90
N ASP A 153 14.18 -10.29 2.05
CA ASP A 153 13.77 -11.49 1.29
C ASP A 153 12.38 -11.98 1.73
N ASP A 154 11.98 -11.74 2.97
CA ASP A 154 10.63 -12.07 3.46
C ASP A 154 9.59 -11.29 2.65
N PHE A 155 9.76 -9.97 2.51
CA PHE A 155 8.84 -9.17 1.70
C PHE A 155 8.91 -9.52 0.20
N ALA A 156 10.06 -9.95 -0.30
CA ALA A 156 10.15 -10.44 -1.67
C ALA A 156 9.27 -11.67 -1.91
N ARG A 157 9.18 -12.59 -0.94
CA ARG A 157 8.28 -13.73 -1.01
C ARG A 157 6.81 -13.28 -0.94
N ASP A 158 6.47 -12.38 -0.01
CA ASP A 158 5.12 -11.82 0.09
C ASP A 158 4.67 -11.20 -1.24
N LEU A 159 5.53 -10.43 -1.92
CA LEU A 159 5.24 -9.82 -3.22
C LEU A 159 5.05 -10.87 -4.32
N HIS A 160 5.88 -11.91 -4.34
CA HIS A 160 5.75 -13.01 -5.31
C HIS A 160 4.41 -13.72 -5.17
N ASP A 161 4.01 -14.04 -3.94
CA ASP A 161 2.75 -14.74 -3.66
C ASP A 161 1.55 -13.83 -3.92
N PHE A 162 1.68 -12.55 -3.60
CA PHE A 162 0.65 -11.56 -3.91
C PHE A 162 0.45 -11.38 -5.41
N ALA A 163 1.53 -11.32 -6.20
CA ALA A 163 1.43 -11.26 -7.66
C ALA A 163 0.74 -12.51 -8.22
N ALA A 164 1.01 -13.69 -7.66
CA ALA A 164 0.31 -14.92 -8.04
C ALA A 164 -1.19 -14.82 -7.74
N CYS A 165 -1.56 -14.29 -6.57
CA CYS A 165 -2.95 -14.04 -6.19
C CYS A 165 -3.63 -13.08 -7.18
N CYS A 166 -2.98 -11.96 -7.55
CA CYS A 166 -3.51 -11.00 -8.53
C CYS A 166 -3.79 -11.68 -9.87
N ARG A 167 -2.85 -12.48 -10.38
CA ARG A 167 -3.04 -13.23 -11.65
C ARG A 167 -4.21 -14.21 -11.60
N VAL A 168 -4.36 -14.95 -10.50
CA VAL A 168 -5.48 -15.90 -10.33
C VAL A 168 -6.82 -15.16 -10.31
N VAL A 169 -6.92 -14.09 -9.52
CA VAL A 169 -8.16 -13.30 -9.43
C VAL A 169 -8.50 -12.65 -10.75
N GLY A 170 -7.52 -12.03 -11.43
CA GLY A 170 -7.71 -11.43 -12.75
C GLY A 170 -8.15 -12.44 -13.80
N GLY A 171 -7.50 -13.63 -13.82
CA GLY A 171 -7.86 -14.72 -14.73
C GLY A 171 -9.29 -15.24 -14.51
N LEU A 172 -9.71 -15.38 -13.25
CA LEU A 172 -11.07 -15.84 -12.91
C LEU A 172 -12.14 -14.80 -13.32
N LYS A 173 -11.86 -13.50 -13.14
CA LYS A 173 -12.78 -12.42 -13.57
C LYS A 173 -12.95 -12.37 -15.08
N GLY A 174 -11.92 -12.69 -15.84
CA GLY A 174 -11.93 -12.74 -17.29
C GLY A 174 -12.45 -14.05 -17.88
N ALA A 175 -12.65 -15.08 -17.06
CA ALA A 175 -13.07 -16.39 -17.54
C ALA A 175 -14.53 -16.35 -18.07
N ARG A 176 -14.71 -16.91 -19.28
CA ARG A 176 -16.05 -17.20 -19.82
C ARG A 176 -16.28 -18.69 -19.63
N ILE A 177 -17.34 -19.03 -18.93
CA ILE A 177 -17.82 -20.40 -18.73
C ILE A 177 -18.94 -20.65 -19.74
#